data_000e21edeb3cc60f5519e76fbdeb78e9
#
_entry.id   000e21edeb3cc60f5519e76fbdeb78e9
#
_cell.length_a   1.000
_cell.length_b   1.000
_cell.length_c   1.000
_cell.angle_alpha   90.00
_cell.angle_beta   90.00
_cell.angle_gamma   90.00
#
_symmetry.space_group_name_H-M   'P 1'
#
loop_
_entity.id
_entity.type
_entity.pdbx_description
1 polymer ?
#
loop_
_entity_poly.entity_id
_entity_poly.type
_entity_poly.pdbx_seq_one_letter_code
_entity_poly.pdbx_strand_id
1 'polypeptide(L)'
;MEFRTATPADVPSLYALWTAAFDAPLMVPVYETDGGRLDRTVVAVLPGPTPAEDRVVASVCWTPRTLVGLPCPTGPDGSTTTLTVGGVANVASAPDQRGRGLVRLALAEAVEQMHAAGMDASLLFTGTPGVYRPSGWETFEVPVTRGLLLPDGAARPERSSATVVARHERRSRTEPPVPTTFPAWSPDLPWQDLATLHDAFHVAPLTTLRTAVHWEHRIPLWYSAAELLTARGPDGSIVGYLVVELEGEVLRVRELAVGPGGATTPERHEALDVLALAARSLAREHGATRAEVRLPRVPAAAVLTDTLLTAEDRETASDATGMLRPVRRSTAEIDALRATTSSPTAGFHWPGDYL
;
A
#
# COMPACT_ATOMS: atom_id res chain seq x y z
N MET A 1 -21.79 5.14 27.29
CA MET A 1 -20.93 4.94 26.13
C MET A 1 -21.46 5.81 25.02
N GLU A 2 -20.63 6.62 24.43
CA GLU A 2 -20.95 7.57 23.38
C GLU A 2 -20.17 7.23 22.11
N PHE A 3 -20.85 7.30 20.95
CA PHE A 3 -20.22 7.20 19.62
C PHE A 3 -20.21 8.59 19.00
N ARG A 4 -19.05 9.07 18.63
CA ARG A 4 -18.88 10.39 18.03
C ARG A 4 -17.58 10.50 17.22
N THR A 5 -17.45 11.56 16.49
CA THR A 5 -16.17 11.96 15.87
C THR A 5 -15.14 12.31 16.95
N ALA A 6 -13.89 11.94 16.73
CA ALA A 6 -12.80 12.23 17.65
C ALA A 6 -12.51 13.73 17.76
N THR A 7 -12.03 14.13 18.91
CA THR A 7 -11.58 15.50 19.19
C THR A 7 -10.10 15.51 19.62
N PRO A 8 -9.43 16.66 19.66
CA PRO A 8 -8.06 16.72 20.17
C PRO A 8 -7.88 16.16 21.58
N ALA A 9 -8.92 16.24 22.43
CA ALA A 9 -8.89 15.70 23.80
C ALA A 9 -8.83 14.15 23.83
N ASP A 10 -9.28 13.47 22.79
CA ASP A 10 -9.27 12.01 22.69
C ASP A 10 -7.91 11.44 22.30
N VAL A 11 -7.02 12.26 21.72
CA VAL A 11 -5.76 11.79 21.09
C VAL A 11 -4.91 10.94 22.05
N PRO A 12 -4.66 11.32 23.31
CA PRO A 12 -3.87 10.49 24.22
C PRO A 12 -4.48 9.11 24.44
N SER A 13 -5.80 9.05 24.68
CA SER A 13 -6.54 7.81 24.90
C SER A 13 -6.62 6.94 23.63
N LEU A 14 -6.75 7.57 22.46
CA LEU A 14 -6.77 6.92 21.16
C LEU A 14 -5.42 6.25 20.86
N TYR A 15 -4.31 6.94 21.07
CA TYR A 15 -2.97 6.39 20.87
C TYR A 15 -2.66 5.26 21.85
N ALA A 16 -3.08 5.39 23.11
CA ALA A 16 -2.96 4.32 24.07
C ALA A 16 -3.75 3.06 23.65
N LEU A 17 -4.96 3.22 23.10
CA LEU A 17 -5.75 2.12 22.55
C LEU A 17 -5.01 1.43 21.41
N TRP A 18 -4.43 2.18 20.46
CA TRP A 18 -3.73 1.62 19.31
C TRP A 18 -2.43 0.92 19.72
N THR A 19 -1.64 1.51 20.62
CA THR A 19 -0.43 0.89 21.15
C THR A 19 -0.73 -0.44 21.83
N ALA A 20 -1.87 -0.54 22.52
CA ALA A 20 -2.30 -1.79 23.17
C ALA A 20 -2.89 -2.82 22.17
N ALA A 21 -3.40 -2.37 21.02
CA ALA A 21 -4.08 -3.22 20.05
C ALA A 21 -3.18 -3.73 18.93
N PHE A 22 -2.14 -2.98 18.58
CA PHE A 22 -1.31 -3.23 17.40
C PHE A 22 0.18 -3.19 17.72
N ASP A 23 0.92 -4.13 17.14
CA ASP A 23 2.38 -4.06 17.04
C ASP A 23 2.76 -3.36 15.70
N ALA A 24 2.40 -2.07 15.60
CA ALA A 24 2.54 -1.30 14.38
C ALA A 24 3.08 0.11 14.66
N PRO A 25 4.41 0.27 14.77
CA PRO A 25 5.04 1.53 15.17
C PRO A 25 4.78 2.69 14.19
N LEU A 26 4.46 2.40 12.93
CA LEU A 26 4.16 3.42 11.92
C LEU A 26 2.70 3.91 11.94
N MET A 27 1.82 3.27 12.69
CA MET A 27 0.40 3.61 12.69
C MET A 27 0.13 5.05 13.10
N VAL A 28 0.68 5.50 14.22
CA VAL A 28 0.51 6.88 14.70
C VAL A 28 1.19 7.88 13.77
N PRO A 29 2.47 7.72 13.39
CA PRO A 29 3.12 8.60 12.43
C PRO A 29 2.36 8.74 11.10
N VAL A 30 1.89 7.63 10.51
CA VAL A 30 1.11 7.66 9.27
C VAL A 30 -0.22 8.38 9.46
N TYR A 31 -0.92 8.13 10.56
CA TYR A 31 -2.16 8.83 10.90
C TYR A 31 -1.96 10.35 11.03
N GLU A 32 -0.83 10.78 11.59
CA GLU A 32 -0.51 12.20 11.78
C GLU A 32 -0.19 12.94 10.48
N THR A 33 0.14 12.24 9.39
CA THR A 33 0.31 12.88 8.07
C THR A 33 -1.00 13.42 7.49
N ASP A 34 -2.15 12.99 8.00
CA ASP A 34 -3.47 13.41 7.53
C ASP A 34 -4.02 14.56 8.38
N GLY A 35 -4.03 15.77 7.84
CA GLY A 35 -4.50 16.98 8.55
C GLY A 35 -5.98 16.94 8.98
N GLY A 36 -6.83 16.16 8.28
CA GLY A 36 -8.25 15.99 8.60
C GLY A 36 -8.59 14.71 9.38
N ARG A 37 -7.60 14.07 9.96
CA ARG A 37 -7.71 12.75 10.58
C ARG A 37 -8.76 12.66 11.69
N LEU A 38 -8.84 13.65 12.54
CA LEU A 38 -9.79 13.64 13.68
C LEU A 38 -11.23 13.68 13.19
N ASP A 39 -11.54 14.50 12.19
CA ASP A 39 -12.89 14.62 11.62
C ASP A 39 -13.37 13.31 10.98
N ARG A 40 -12.45 12.42 10.66
CA ARG A 40 -12.68 11.12 10.01
C ARG A 40 -12.35 9.93 10.93
N THR A 41 -12.23 10.16 12.22
CA THR A 41 -12.06 9.11 13.21
C THR A 41 -13.30 9.02 14.10
N VAL A 42 -14.00 7.91 13.99
CA VAL A 42 -15.13 7.56 14.86
C VAL A 42 -14.59 6.86 16.10
N VAL A 43 -14.99 7.32 17.27
CA VAL A 43 -14.60 6.75 18.56
C VAL A 43 -15.82 6.32 19.36
N ALA A 44 -15.67 5.22 20.10
CA ALA A 44 -16.57 4.86 21.20
C ALA A 44 -15.89 5.25 22.51
N VAL A 45 -16.53 6.09 23.30
CA VAL A 45 -15.99 6.66 24.52
C VAL A 45 -16.76 6.17 25.75
N LEU A 46 -16.04 5.68 26.75
CA LEU A 46 -16.56 5.52 28.11
C LEU A 46 -16.29 6.79 28.87
N PRO A 47 -17.35 7.49 29.32
CA PRO A 47 -17.18 8.71 30.11
C PRO A 47 -16.52 8.40 31.45
N GLY A 48 -15.52 9.20 31.80
CA GLY A 48 -14.89 9.22 33.09
C GLY A 48 -15.59 10.22 34.04
N PRO A 49 -15.13 10.35 35.29
CA PRO A 49 -15.58 11.38 36.21
C PRO A 49 -15.36 12.81 35.71
N THR A 50 -14.35 13.01 34.89
CA THR A 50 -14.06 14.26 34.18
C THR A 50 -13.79 13.97 32.70
N PRO A 51 -13.99 14.93 31.79
CA PRO A 51 -13.68 14.74 30.37
C PRO A 51 -12.23 14.34 30.08
N ALA A 52 -11.28 14.69 30.94
CA ALA A 52 -9.88 14.29 30.82
C ALA A 52 -9.66 12.80 31.15
N GLU A 53 -10.62 12.17 31.83
CA GLU A 53 -10.61 10.74 32.22
C GLU A 53 -11.47 9.89 31.27
N ASP A 54 -12.04 10.51 30.25
CA ASP A 54 -12.76 9.79 29.19
C ASP A 54 -11.84 8.79 28.51
N ARG A 55 -12.32 7.58 28.32
CA ARG A 55 -11.54 6.49 27.73
C ARG A 55 -12.10 6.10 26.37
N VAL A 56 -11.29 6.25 25.33
CA VAL A 56 -11.57 5.69 24.01
C VAL A 56 -11.43 4.17 24.09
N VAL A 57 -12.49 3.45 23.76
CA VAL A 57 -12.56 1.99 23.88
C VAL A 57 -12.78 1.27 22.55
N ALA A 58 -13.14 2.01 21.52
CA ALA A 58 -13.07 1.53 20.14
C ALA A 58 -12.84 2.71 19.19
N SER A 59 -12.23 2.42 18.05
CA SER A 59 -11.98 3.41 17.00
C SER A 59 -12.14 2.80 15.62
N VAL A 60 -12.53 3.64 14.66
CA VAL A 60 -12.45 3.42 13.21
C VAL A 60 -12.02 4.74 12.59
N CYS A 61 -10.90 4.74 11.89
CA CYS A 61 -10.48 5.88 11.07
C CYS A 61 -10.75 5.57 9.60
N TRP A 62 -11.06 6.60 8.82
CA TRP A 62 -11.09 6.49 7.36
C TRP A 62 -10.38 7.66 6.71
N THR A 63 -9.76 7.41 5.55
CA THR A 63 -9.00 8.42 4.82
C THR A 63 -9.46 8.43 3.36
N PRO A 64 -9.78 9.59 2.78
CA PRO A 64 -10.19 9.68 1.38
C PRO A 64 -9.01 9.33 0.47
N ARG A 65 -9.30 8.54 -0.58
CA ARG A 65 -8.37 8.18 -1.65
C ARG A 65 -9.10 8.27 -2.99
N THR A 66 -8.33 8.55 -4.03
CA THR A 66 -8.81 8.43 -5.41
C THR A 66 -8.09 7.27 -6.07
N LEU A 67 -8.85 6.36 -6.64
CA LEU A 67 -8.34 5.19 -7.34
C LEU A 67 -8.64 5.29 -8.83
N VAL A 68 -7.83 4.62 -9.64
CA VAL A 68 -8.17 4.28 -11.02
C VAL A 68 -9.37 3.34 -10.98
N GLY A 69 -10.45 3.70 -11.66
CA GLY A 69 -11.67 2.91 -11.78
C GLY A 69 -11.64 1.97 -12.99
N LEU A 70 -12.82 1.56 -13.42
CA LEU A 70 -12.97 0.73 -14.63
C LEU A 70 -12.71 1.56 -15.90
N PRO A 71 -12.27 0.91 -17.01
CA PRO A 71 -12.24 1.56 -18.31
C PRO A 71 -13.61 2.17 -18.66
N CYS A 72 -13.61 3.36 -19.22
CA CYS A 72 -14.83 4.05 -19.62
C CYS A 72 -15.33 3.49 -20.97
N PRO A 73 -16.48 2.81 -21.05
CA PRO A 73 -16.95 2.20 -22.30
C PRO A 73 -17.27 3.23 -23.40
N THR A 74 -17.56 4.46 -23.02
CA THR A 74 -17.99 5.55 -23.92
C THR A 74 -16.99 6.70 -23.99
N GLY A 75 -15.84 6.57 -23.31
CA GLY A 75 -14.79 7.58 -23.30
C GLY A 75 -13.90 7.52 -24.52
N PRO A 76 -13.08 8.56 -24.76
CA PRO A 76 -12.00 8.50 -25.75
C PRO A 76 -11.07 7.34 -25.44
N ASP A 77 -10.43 6.78 -26.47
CA ASP A 77 -9.63 5.57 -26.40
C ASP A 77 -8.70 5.52 -25.15
N GLY A 78 -8.90 4.52 -24.33
CA GLY A 78 -8.10 4.25 -23.15
C GLY A 78 -8.43 5.09 -21.90
N SER A 79 -9.49 5.91 -21.90
CA SER A 79 -9.89 6.65 -20.70
C SER A 79 -10.41 5.68 -19.62
N THR A 80 -9.98 5.91 -18.39
CA THR A 80 -10.48 5.22 -17.20
C THR A 80 -11.33 6.17 -16.36
N THR A 81 -12.30 5.62 -15.64
CA THR A 81 -13.01 6.37 -14.61
C THR A 81 -12.14 6.55 -13.38
N THR A 82 -12.48 7.49 -12.52
CA THR A 82 -11.92 7.56 -11.17
C THR A 82 -12.93 7.08 -10.15
N LEU A 83 -12.46 6.55 -9.05
CA LEU A 83 -13.27 6.08 -7.93
C LEU A 83 -12.77 6.75 -6.65
N THR A 84 -13.66 7.46 -5.96
CA THR A 84 -13.34 8.01 -4.63
C THR A 84 -13.67 6.98 -3.56
N VAL A 85 -12.71 6.66 -2.70
CA VAL A 85 -12.91 5.66 -1.64
C VAL A 85 -12.56 6.20 -0.26
N GLY A 86 -13.34 5.79 0.74
CA GLY A 86 -12.97 5.92 2.13
C GLY A 86 -12.14 4.69 2.56
N GLY A 87 -10.84 4.88 2.72
CA GLY A 87 -9.95 3.83 3.17
C GLY A 87 -10.00 3.66 4.68
N VAL A 88 -10.50 2.51 5.16
CA VAL A 88 -10.65 2.22 6.59
C VAL A 88 -9.35 1.73 7.19
N ALA A 89 -8.92 2.38 8.28
CA ALA A 89 -7.72 2.07 9.03
C ALA A 89 -7.95 2.18 10.55
N ASN A 90 -6.95 1.79 11.32
CA ASN A 90 -6.89 1.97 12.77
C ASN A 90 -8.14 1.47 13.51
N VAL A 91 -8.65 0.32 13.05
CA VAL A 91 -9.84 -0.32 13.64
C VAL A 91 -9.43 -1.08 14.88
N ALA A 92 -9.79 -0.57 16.03
CA ALA A 92 -9.41 -1.14 17.32
C ALA A 92 -10.57 -1.24 18.29
N SER A 93 -10.47 -2.18 19.23
CA SER A 93 -11.29 -2.20 20.45
C SER A 93 -10.46 -2.63 21.65
N ALA A 94 -10.69 -1.96 22.78
CA ALA A 94 -10.05 -2.30 24.05
C ALA A 94 -10.34 -3.75 24.43
N PRO A 95 -9.34 -4.51 24.91
CA PRO A 95 -9.50 -5.95 25.21
C PRO A 95 -10.68 -6.26 26.15
N ASP A 96 -10.90 -5.44 27.16
CA ASP A 96 -11.99 -5.55 28.12
C ASP A 96 -13.37 -5.17 27.57
N GLN A 97 -13.43 -4.62 26.36
CA GLN A 97 -14.67 -4.19 25.69
C GLN A 97 -14.97 -4.99 24.41
N ARG A 98 -14.17 -6.00 24.11
CA ARG A 98 -14.39 -6.89 22.95
C ARG A 98 -15.69 -7.66 23.08
N GLY A 99 -16.22 -8.15 21.95
CA GLY A 99 -17.46 -8.93 21.91
C GLY A 99 -18.75 -8.12 22.07
N ARG A 100 -18.67 -6.80 22.28
CA ARG A 100 -19.81 -5.90 22.49
C ARG A 100 -20.32 -5.23 21.19
N GLY A 101 -19.76 -5.56 20.07
CA GLY A 101 -20.16 -5.01 18.77
C GLY A 101 -19.73 -3.55 18.51
N LEU A 102 -18.81 -2.99 19.33
CA LEU A 102 -18.43 -1.56 19.24
C LEU A 102 -17.80 -1.20 17.89
N VAL A 103 -16.91 -2.06 17.39
CA VAL A 103 -16.30 -1.87 16.06
C VAL A 103 -17.38 -1.84 14.96
N ARG A 104 -18.39 -2.73 15.03
CA ARG A 104 -19.47 -2.75 14.04
C ARG A 104 -20.28 -1.45 14.04
N LEU A 105 -20.56 -0.89 15.23
CA LEU A 105 -21.27 0.38 15.35
C LEU A 105 -20.41 1.54 14.82
N ALA A 106 -19.13 1.58 15.17
CA ALA A 106 -18.22 2.59 14.68
C ALA A 106 -17.99 2.51 13.15
N LEU A 107 -17.95 1.28 12.57
CA LEU A 107 -17.92 1.08 11.12
C LEU A 107 -19.19 1.59 10.43
N ALA A 108 -20.37 1.38 11.03
CA ALA A 108 -21.63 1.90 10.47
C ALA A 108 -21.59 3.42 10.42
N GLU A 109 -21.18 4.09 11.51
CA GLU A 109 -21.04 5.55 11.55
C GLU A 109 -19.99 6.06 10.54
N ALA A 110 -18.84 5.39 10.44
CA ALA A 110 -17.81 5.76 9.45
C ALA A 110 -18.34 5.67 8.01
N VAL A 111 -19.18 4.68 7.71
CA VAL A 111 -19.82 4.54 6.39
C VAL A 111 -20.80 5.67 6.12
N GLU A 112 -21.61 6.10 7.10
CA GLU A 112 -22.49 7.25 6.96
C GLU A 112 -21.69 8.54 6.71
N GLN A 113 -20.55 8.72 7.41
CA GLN A 113 -19.63 9.84 7.15
C GLN A 113 -19.05 9.78 5.72
N MET A 114 -18.63 8.60 5.25
CA MET A 114 -18.16 8.40 3.87
C MET A 114 -19.26 8.72 2.85
N HIS A 115 -20.49 8.29 3.10
CA HIS A 115 -21.63 8.56 2.24
C HIS A 115 -21.90 10.07 2.17
N ALA A 116 -21.92 10.76 3.31
CA ALA A 116 -22.10 12.20 3.40
C ALA A 116 -20.96 12.98 2.71
N ALA A 117 -19.72 12.44 2.78
CA ALA A 117 -18.55 13.00 2.11
C ALA A 117 -18.48 12.67 0.60
N GLY A 118 -19.44 11.93 0.06
CA GLY A 118 -19.55 11.63 -1.37
C GLY A 118 -18.64 10.51 -1.86
N MET A 119 -18.15 9.63 -0.96
CA MET A 119 -17.32 8.49 -1.36
C MET A 119 -18.13 7.48 -2.18
N ASP A 120 -17.53 6.96 -3.23
CA ASP A 120 -18.12 5.95 -4.12
C ASP A 120 -18.14 4.57 -3.45
N ALA A 121 -17.05 4.22 -2.75
CA ALA A 121 -16.85 2.94 -2.08
C ALA A 121 -16.02 3.10 -0.81
N SER A 122 -15.87 2.00 -0.07
CA SER A 122 -14.91 1.88 1.03
C SER A 122 -13.93 0.74 0.77
N LEU A 123 -12.68 0.94 1.13
CA LEU A 123 -11.57 0.01 0.96
C LEU A 123 -10.91 -0.27 2.32
N LEU A 124 -10.49 -1.50 2.57
CA LEU A 124 -9.66 -1.85 3.73
C LEU A 124 -8.77 -3.06 3.45
N PHE A 125 -7.76 -3.28 4.32
CA PHE A 125 -6.90 -4.45 4.29
C PHE A 125 -6.88 -5.12 5.68
N THR A 126 -7.08 -6.43 5.72
CA THR A 126 -7.21 -7.16 6.99
C THR A 126 -6.83 -8.63 6.88
N GLY A 127 -6.20 -9.16 7.92
CA GLY A 127 -6.05 -10.61 8.12
C GLY A 127 -7.30 -11.27 8.73
N THR A 128 -8.33 -10.49 9.08
CA THR A 128 -9.55 -10.99 9.75
C THR A 128 -10.83 -10.58 9.02
N PRO A 129 -11.05 -11.01 7.76
CA PRO A 129 -12.16 -10.56 6.93
C PRO A 129 -13.55 -10.85 7.54
N GLY A 130 -13.65 -11.86 8.41
CA GLY A 130 -14.89 -12.19 9.11
C GLY A 130 -15.45 -11.07 9.99
N VAL A 131 -14.62 -10.11 10.43
CA VAL A 131 -15.05 -8.94 11.21
C VAL A 131 -15.84 -7.96 10.33
N TYR A 132 -15.49 -7.83 9.05
CA TYR A 132 -15.99 -6.79 8.15
C TYR A 132 -17.10 -7.27 7.20
N ARG A 133 -17.13 -8.57 6.86
CA ARG A 133 -18.19 -9.15 6.00
C ARG A 133 -19.61 -8.85 6.49
N PRO A 134 -19.94 -8.98 7.80
CA PRO A 134 -21.29 -8.64 8.29
C PRO A 134 -21.67 -7.17 8.10
N SER A 135 -20.70 -6.31 7.86
CA SER A 135 -20.89 -4.88 7.57
C SER A 135 -20.78 -4.55 6.07
N GLY A 136 -20.78 -5.55 5.19
CA GLY A 136 -20.88 -5.40 3.73
C GLY A 136 -19.57 -5.24 2.97
N TRP A 137 -18.42 -5.49 3.59
CA TRP A 137 -17.15 -5.58 2.87
C TRP A 137 -16.94 -6.99 2.32
N GLU A 138 -16.53 -7.08 1.06
CA GLU A 138 -16.21 -8.33 0.37
C GLU A 138 -14.77 -8.35 -0.10
N THR A 139 -14.12 -9.50 0.00
CA THR A 139 -12.70 -9.66 -0.36
C THR A 139 -12.47 -9.58 -1.86
N PHE A 140 -11.31 -9.06 -2.23
CA PHE A 140 -10.70 -9.25 -3.54
C PHE A 140 -9.30 -9.85 -3.36
N GLU A 141 -8.80 -10.49 -4.41
CA GLU A 141 -7.54 -11.21 -4.37
C GLU A 141 -6.52 -10.54 -5.28
N VAL A 142 -5.29 -10.40 -4.81
CA VAL A 142 -4.16 -9.98 -5.65
C VAL A 142 -3.14 -11.11 -5.78
N PRO A 143 -2.47 -11.25 -6.94
CA PRO A 143 -1.49 -12.31 -7.14
C PRO A 143 -0.24 -12.06 -6.29
N VAL A 144 0.29 -13.15 -5.73
CA VAL A 144 1.57 -13.18 -5.05
C VAL A 144 2.37 -14.35 -5.61
N THR A 145 3.54 -14.08 -6.17
CA THR A 145 4.45 -15.12 -6.65
C THR A 145 5.58 -15.29 -5.65
N ARG A 146 5.84 -16.53 -5.24
CA ARG A 146 6.93 -16.90 -4.32
C ARG A 146 7.86 -17.90 -4.98
N GLY A 147 9.13 -17.91 -4.58
CA GLY A 147 10.09 -18.88 -5.10
C GLY A 147 11.48 -18.67 -4.54
N LEU A 148 12.42 -19.54 -4.96
CA LEU A 148 13.82 -19.37 -4.70
C LEU A 148 14.41 -18.31 -5.63
N LEU A 149 15.30 -17.49 -5.11
CA LEU A 149 16.05 -16.53 -5.91
C LEU A 149 16.98 -17.26 -6.89
N LEU A 150 17.07 -16.74 -8.11
CA LEU A 150 18.01 -17.26 -9.10
C LEU A 150 19.45 -17.21 -8.57
N PRO A 151 20.26 -18.29 -8.73
CA PRO A 151 21.64 -18.29 -8.33
C PRO A 151 22.49 -17.33 -9.18
N ASP A 152 23.71 -17.03 -8.70
CA ASP A 152 24.65 -16.23 -9.45
C ASP A 152 25.07 -16.92 -10.75
N GLY A 153 25.25 -16.10 -11.81
CA GLY A 153 25.62 -16.59 -13.13
C GLY A 153 24.45 -16.96 -14.04
N ALA A 154 23.22 -17.06 -13.51
CA ALA A 154 22.02 -17.18 -14.33
C ALA A 154 21.68 -15.82 -14.95
N ALA A 155 21.67 -15.76 -16.28
CA ALA A 155 21.33 -14.61 -17.12
C ALA A 155 22.06 -13.29 -16.75
N ARG A 156 23.20 -13.08 -17.36
CA ARG A 156 23.86 -11.77 -17.39
C ARG A 156 23.46 -11.08 -18.69
N PRO A 157 22.81 -9.90 -18.66
CA PRO A 157 22.54 -9.18 -19.89
C PRO A 157 23.87 -8.83 -20.57
N GLU A 158 24.02 -9.24 -21.85
CA GLU A 158 25.21 -8.98 -22.66
C GLU A 158 25.28 -7.51 -23.10
N ARG A 159 25.48 -6.57 -22.29
CA ARG A 159 25.56 -5.10 -22.51
C ARG A 159 24.29 -4.37 -22.11
N SER A 160 24.33 -3.84 -20.92
CA SER A 160 23.34 -2.88 -20.44
C SER A 160 23.82 -1.45 -20.70
N SER A 161 23.01 -0.63 -21.38
CA SER A 161 23.20 0.82 -21.47
C SER A 161 22.69 1.55 -20.24
N ALA A 162 21.84 0.91 -19.41
CA ALA A 162 21.44 1.40 -18.10
C ALA A 162 22.54 1.09 -17.08
N THR A 163 23.28 2.10 -16.65
CA THR A 163 24.63 1.89 -16.11
C THR A 163 24.71 1.96 -14.58
N VAL A 164 23.70 2.42 -13.85
CA VAL A 164 23.83 2.66 -12.40
C VAL A 164 22.54 2.33 -11.67
N VAL A 165 22.63 1.43 -10.71
CA VAL A 165 21.61 1.30 -9.64
C VAL A 165 22.06 2.15 -8.47
N ALA A 166 21.36 3.22 -8.17
CA ALA A 166 21.52 3.96 -6.93
C ALA A 166 20.69 3.27 -5.84
N ARG A 167 21.36 2.90 -4.76
CA ARG A 167 20.71 2.39 -3.54
C ARG A 167 20.50 3.56 -2.61
N HIS A 168 19.25 3.80 -2.23
CA HIS A 168 18.94 4.73 -1.15
C HIS A 168 18.83 3.93 0.14
N GLU A 169 19.88 4.04 0.95
CA GLU A 169 20.00 3.23 2.17
C GLU A 169 19.03 3.66 3.25
N ARG A 170 18.50 2.67 3.91
CA ARG A 170 17.71 2.74 5.12
C ARG A 170 18.50 3.40 6.25
N ARG A 171 17.94 4.39 6.94
CA ARG A 171 18.50 4.82 8.24
C ARG A 171 18.33 3.71 9.28
N SER A 172 19.42 3.44 10.00
CA SER A 172 19.47 2.42 11.04
C SER A 172 18.33 2.58 12.07
N ARG A 173 17.64 1.48 12.34
CA ARG A 173 16.49 1.36 13.23
C ARG A 173 16.82 1.42 14.72
N THR A 174 18.00 1.89 15.13
CA THR A 174 18.49 1.83 16.52
C THR A 174 18.09 3.01 17.39
N GLU A 175 17.38 4.01 16.84
CA GLU A 175 16.83 5.10 17.65
C GLU A 175 15.30 4.98 17.71
N PRO A 176 14.70 5.06 18.93
CA PRO A 176 13.25 5.12 19.03
C PRO A 176 12.75 6.40 18.33
N PRO A 177 11.59 6.37 17.68
CA PRO A 177 11.05 7.52 16.99
C PRO A 177 10.82 8.67 17.99
N VAL A 178 11.58 9.75 17.84
CA VAL A 178 11.29 11.01 18.53
C VAL A 178 10.10 11.66 17.81
N PRO A 179 9.04 12.08 18.51
CA PRO A 179 7.75 12.44 17.91
C PRO A 179 7.71 13.69 17.02
N THR A 180 8.83 14.26 16.60
CA THR A 180 8.85 15.54 15.87
C THR A 180 9.67 15.57 14.57
N THR A 181 10.33 14.50 14.18
CA THR A 181 11.03 14.44 12.87
C THR A 181 10.91 13.05 12.30
N PHE A 182 9.99 12.88 11.35
CA PHE A 182 9.88 11.65 10.57
C PHE A 182 11.18 11.41 9.82
N PRO A 183 11.76 10.20 9.86
CA PRO A 183 12.90 9.89 9.02
C PRO A 183 12.44 9.94 7.56
N ALA A 184 12.75 11.04 6.88
CA ALA A 184 12.62 11.08 5.44
C ALA A 184 13.48 9.95 4.85
N TRP A 185 12.97 9.26 3.83
CA TRP A 185 13.67 8.17 3.15
C TRP A 185 15.01 8.63 2.58
N SER A 186 15.15 9.80 2.13
CA SER A 186 16.36 10.64 1.94
C SER A 186 15.90 12.04 1.57
N PRO A 187 16.54 13.10 2.05
CA PRO A 187 16.25 14.46 1.61
C PRO A 187 16.50 14.68 0.10
N ASP A 188 17.31 13.83 -0.52
CA ASP A 188 17.69 13.95 -1.93
C ASP A 188 16.87 13.03 -2.85
N LEU A 189 15.77 12.48 -2.36
CA LEU A 189 14.93 11.59 -3.16
C LEU A 189 14.25 12.37 -4.31
N PRO A 190 14.38 11.90 -5.56
CA PRO A 190 13.83 12.59 -6.74
C PRO A 190 12.32 12.30 -6.88
N TRP A 191 11.52 12.88 -6.01
CA TRP A 191 10.06 12.65 -5.92
C TRP A 191 9.34 12.80 -7.24
N GLN A 192 9.66 13.89 -7.99
CA GLN A 192 8.99 14.19 -9.23
C GLN A 192 9.24 13.11 -10.28
N ASP A 193 10.47 12.59 -10.35
CA ASP A 193 10.82 11.53 -11.31
C ASP A 193 10.11 10.22 -10.94
N LEU A 194 10.10 9.87 -9.65
CA LEU A 194 9.39 8.67 -9.17
C LEU A 194 7.88 8.79 -9.37
N ALA A 195 7.29 9.95 -9.08
CA ALA A 195 5.88 10.19 -9.31
C ALA A 195 5.51 10.08 -10.79
N THR A 196 6.33 10.67 -11.67
CA THR A 196 6.12 10.58 -13.12
C THR A 196 6.16 9.14 -13.62
N LEU A 197 7.13 8.34 -13.16
CA LEU A 197 7.20 6.91 -13.50
C LEU A 197 6.03 6.12 -12.93
N HIS A 198 5.67 6.38 -11.67
CA HIS A 198 4.53 5.76 -11.02
C HIS A 198 3.25 5.98 -11.82
N ASP A 199 2.90 7.24 -12.10
CA ASP A 199 1.66 7.60 -12.75
C ASP A 199 1.59 7.04 -14.19
N ALA A 200 2.73 6.97 -14.88
CA ALA A 200 2.80 6.36 -16.19
C ALA A 200 2.65 4.83 -16.17
N PHE A 201 3.13 4.16 -15.13
CA PHE A 201 3.12 2.69 -15.02
C PHE A 201 1.83 2.16 -14.37
N HIS A 202 1.33 2.83 -13.36
CA HIS A 202 0.27 2.35 -12.47
C HIS A 202 -1.11 2.80 -12.95
N VAL A 203 -1.52 2.32 -14.11
CA VAL A 203 -2.80 2.67 -14.76
C VAL A 203 -3.91 1.63 -14.56
N ALA A 204 -3.62 0.54 -13.85
CA ALA A 204 -4.57 -0.54 -13.60
C ALA A 204 -5.69 -0.11 -12.63
N PRO A 205 -6.91 -0.66 -12.74
CA PRO A 205 -7.96 -0.45 -11.75
C PRO A 205 -7.48 -0.73 -10.32
N LEU A 206 -8.02 -0.03 -9.34
CA LEU A 206 -7.64 -0.05 -7.92
C LEU A 206 -6.30 0.60 -7.58
N THR A 207 -5.51 1.04 -8.53
CA THR A 207 -4.31 1.83 -8.25
C THR A 207 -4.67 3.19 -7.67
N THR A 208 -4.00 3.60 -6.61
CA THR A 208 -4.18 4.93 -6.01
C THR A 208 -3.55 6.01 -6.89
N LEU A 209 -4.31 7.06 -7.17
CA LEU A 209 -3.78 8.30 -7.75
C LEU A 209 -3.10 9.09 -6.61
N ARG A 210 -1.79 8.99 -6.52
CA ARG A 210 -1.00 9.62 -5.45
C ARG A 210 -0.87 11.11 -5.67
N THR A 211 -1.12 11.89 -4.63
CA THR A 211 -0.89 13.34 -4.62
C THR A 211 0.55 13.67 -4.22
N ALA A 212 0.97 14.94 -4.39
CA ALA A 212 2.26 15.40 -3.90
C ALA A 212 2.44 15.12 -2.40
N VAL A 213 1.39 15.34 -1.60
CA VAL A 213 1.41 15.05 -0.15
C VAL A 213 1.66 13.56 0.15
N HIS A 214 1.12 12.64 -0.67
CA HIS A 214 1.44 11.21 -0.52
C HIS A 214 2.93 10.95 -0.75
N TRP A 215 3.50 11.52 -1.81
CA TRP A 215 4.91 11.34 -2.16
C TRP A 215 5.86 11.96 -1.14
N GLU A 216 5.55 13.14 -0.63
CA GLU A 216 6.42 13.88 0.30
C GLU A 216 6.38 13.35 1.72
N HIS A 217 5.22 12.86 2.18
CA HIS A 217 5.03 12.54 3.60
C HIS A 217 4.68 11.08 3.87
N ARG A 218 3.74 10.49 3.08
CA ARG A 218 3.23 9.16 3.39
C ARG A 218 4.11 8.04 2.85
N ILE A 219 4.50 8.10 1.58
CA ILE A 219 5.29 7.05 0.92
C ILE A 219 6.65 6.85 1.60
N PRO A 220 7.43 7.90 1.92
CA PRO A 220 8.68 7.74 2.63
C PRO A 220 8.53 7.09 4.01
N LEU A 221 7.46 7.46 4.70
CA LEU A 221 7.18 6.91 6.02
C LEU A 221 6.78 5.44 5.92
N TRP A 222 5.85 5.11 4.99
CA TRP A 222 5.38 3.76 4.77
C TRP A 222 6.48 2.80 4.36
N TYR A 223 7.37 3.25 3.46
CA TYR A 223 8.52 2.49 2.99
C TYR A 223 9.81 2.73 3.82
N SER A 224 9.70 3.29 5.03
CA SER A 224 10.87 3.59 5.87
C SER A 224 11.73 2.37 6.21
N ALA A 225 11.17 1.16 6.12
CA ALA A 225 11.86 -0.11 6.30
C ALA A 225 12.30 -0.76 4.98
N ALA A 226 11.96 -0.17 3.83
CA ALA A 226 12.27 -0.70 2.51
C ALA A 226 13.53 -0.05 1.90
N GLU A 227 14.11 -0.73 0.92
CA GLU A 227 15.15 -0.20 0.05
C GLU A 227 14.53 0.25 -1.27
N LEU A 228 14.92 1.42 -1.75
CA LEU A 228 14.60 1.90 -3.09
C LEU A 228 15.78 1.67 -4.02
N LEU A 229 15.57 0.89 -5.07
CA LEU A 229 16.52 0.67 -6.15
C LEU A 229 16.06 1.48 -7.36
N THR A 230 16.95 2.24 -7.99
CA THR A 230 16.65 3.02 -9.21
C THR A 230 17.55 2.62 -10.35
N ALA A 231 17.00 2.39 -11.54
CA ALA A 231 17.74 2.26 -12.78
C ALA A 231 17.81 3.62 -13.47
N ARG A 232 19.01 4.01 -13.91
CA ARG A 232 19.24 5.28 -14.61
C ARG A 232 19.65 5.04 -16.06
N GLY A 233 19.10 5.83 -16.95
CA GLY A 233 19.50 5.90 -18.34
C GLY A 233 20.88 6.54 -18.54
N PRO A 234 21.40 6.53 -19.78
CA PRO A 234 22.71 7.13 -20.12
C PRO A 234 22.80 8.63 -19.86
N ASP A 235 21.65 9.32 -19.86
CA ASP A 235 21.52 10.75 -19.57
C ASP A 235 21.39 11.05 -18.06
N GLY A 236 21.41 10.01 -17.21
CA GLY A 236 21.23 10.10 -15.78
C GLY A 236 19.77 10.17 -15.31
N SER A 237 18.78 10.19 -16.21
CA SER A 237 17.37 10.16 -15.88
C SER A 237 16.99 8.82 -15.21
N ILE A 238 16.01 8.83 -14.31
CA ILE A 238 15.47 7.59 -13.73
C ILE A 238 14.52 6.96 -14.77
N VAL A 239 14.86 5.75 -15.22
CA VAL A 239 14.07 4.99 -16.20
C VAL A 239 13.29 3.84 -15.58
N GLY A 240 13.52 3.56 -14.29
CA GLY A 240 12.78 2.58 -13.51
C GLY A 240 13.15 2.61 -12.04
N TYR A 241 12.27 2.10 -11.19
CA TYR A 241 12.54 1.87 -9.79
C TYR A 241 11.88 0.58 -9.28
N LEU A 242 12.43 0.07 -8.20
CA LEU A 242 11.95 -1.12 -7.48
C LEU A 242 12.02 -0.84 -5.99
N VAL A 243 10.92 -1.09 -5.27
CA VAL A 243 10.88 -1.06 -3.80
C VAL A 243 10.91 -2.48 -3.28
N VAL A 244 11.87 -2.77 -2.42
CA VAL A 244 12.06 -4.09 -1.82
C VAL A 244 12.23 -3.99 -0.30
N GLU A 245 11.77 -5.01 0.40
CA GLU A 245 11.98 -5.19 1.84
C GLU A 245 12.66 -6.52 2.09
N LEU A 246 13.50 -6.55 3.12
CA LEU A 246 14.16 -7.75 3.59
C LEU A 246 13.57 -8.17 4.93
N GLU A 247 13.01 -9.37 4.98
CA GLU A 247 12.44 -9.95 6.19
C GLU A 247 12.95 -11.38 6.37
N GLY A 248 13.92 -11.55 7.27
CA GLY A 248 14.63 -12.81 7.43
C GLY A 248 15.27 -13.27 6.12
N GLU A 249 14.93 -14.47 5.66
CA GLU A 249 15.47 -15.07 4.43
C GLU A 249 14.66 -14.69 3.17
N VAL A 250 13.73 -13.74 3.27
CA VAL A 250 12.82 -13.39 2.17
C VAL A 250 13.04 -11.95 1.71
N LEU A 251 13.31 -11.78 0.41
CA LEU A 251 13.21 -10.49 -0.30
C LEU A 251 11.77 -10.28 -0.75
N ARG A 252 11.12 -9.21 -0.28
CA ARG A 252 9.77 -8.85 -0.71
C ARG A 252 9.80 -7.71 -1.71
N VAL A 253 9.30 -7.95 -2.91
CA VAL A 253 9.09 -6.91 -3.92
C VAL A 253 7.73 -6.25 -3.65
N ARG A 254 7.76 -4.96 -3.35
CA ARG A 254 6.59 -4.18 -2.94
C ARG A 254 6.05 -3.29 -4.04
N GLU A 255 6.92 -2.74 -4.89
CA GLU A 255 6.51 -1.81 -5.94
C GLU A 255 7.52 -1.83 -7.08
N LEU A 256 7.06 -1.61 -8.31
CA LEU A 256 7.83 -1.52 -9.54
C LEU A 256 7.26 -0.44 -10.43
N ALA A 257 8.10 0.37 -11.06
CA ALA A 257 7.71 1.16 -12.22
C ALA A 257 8.86 1.26 -13.23
N VAL A 258 8.57 1.03 -14.51
CA VAL A 258 9.54 1.07 -15.63
C VAL A 258 8.91 1.66 -16.91
N GLY A 259 8.24 2.79 -16.79
CA GLY A 259 7.61 3.48 -17.90
C GLY A 259 6.15 3.08 -18.17
N PRO A 260 5.52 3.62 -19.22
CA PRO A 260 4.07 3.59 -19.37
C PRO A 260 3.45 2.20 -19.46
N GLY A 261 2.34 1.99 -18.71
CA GLY A 261 1.40 0.90 -18.90
C GLY A 261 1.92 -0.52 -18.67
N GLY A 262 3.08 -0.69 -18.04
CA GLY A 262 3.65 -2.03 -17.79
C GLY A 262 4.08 -2.80 -19.04
N ALA A 263 4.02 -2.18 -20.21
CA ALA A 263 4.55 -2.75 -21.46
C ALA A 263 6.08 -2.84 -21.42
N THR A 264 6.65 -3.73 -22.19
CA THR A 264 8.09 -3.90 -22.29
C THR A 264 8.64 -3.45 -23.65
N THR A 265 9.69 -2.63 -23.61
CA THR A 265 10.55 -2.33 -24.75
C THR A 265 11.96 -2.86 -24.44
N PRO A 266 12.90 -2.93 -25.42
CA PRO A 266 14.27 -3.36 -25.13
C PRO A 266 14.91 -2.56 -23.98
N GLU A 267 14.73 -1.25 -23.95
CA GLU A 267 15.29 -0.36 -22.93
C GLU A 267 14.67 -0.65 -21.54
N ARG A 268 13.38 -0.98 -21.51
CA ARG A 268 12.69 -1.36 -20.26
C ARG A 268 13.09 -2.74 -19.75
N HIS A 269 13.32 -3.69 -20.66
CA HIS A 269 13.90 -4.98 -20.30
C HIS A 269 15.25 -4.79 -19.61
N GLU A 270 16.09 -3.93 -20.18
CA GLU A 270 17.39 -3.62 -19.62
C GLU A 270 17.29 -3.02 -18.21
N ALA A 271 16.38 -2.06 -18.01
CA ALA A 271 16.11 -1.49 -16.70
C ALA A 271 15.62 -2.54 -15.69
N LEU A 272 14.73 -3.46 -16.11
CA LEU A 272 14.25 -4.58 -15.29
C LEU A 272 15.36 -5.54 -14.90
N ASP A 273 16.24 -5.89 -15.84
CA ASP A 273 17.39 -6.77 -15.58
C ASP A 273 18.34 -6.14 -14.55
N VAL A 274 18.64 -4.85 -14.71
CA VAL A 274 19.49 -4.10 -13.77
C VAL A 274 18.87 -4.05 -12.38
N LEU A 275 17.57 -3.76 -12.28
CA LEU A 275 16.85 -3.74 -11.00
C LEU A 275 16.80 -5.13 -10.34
N ALA A 276 16.54 -6.19 -11.13
CA ALA A 276 16.52 -7.56 -10.63
C ALA A 276 17.89 -8.01 -10.13
N LEU A 277 18.95 -7.70 -10.86
CA LEU A 277 20.32 -8.00 -10.44
C LEU A 277 20.70 -7.30 -9.13
N ALA A 278 20.33 -6.02 -9.00
CA ALA A 278 20.56 -5.27 -7.76
C ALA A 278 19.77 -5.85 -6.59
N ALA A 279 18.50 -6.21 -6.80
CA ALA A 279 17.67 -6.85 -5.78
C ALA A 279 18.25 -8.20 -5.32
N ARG A 280 18.77 -9.01 -6.26
CA ARG A 280 19.47 -10.28 -5.94
C ARG A 280 20.77 -10.05 -5.18
N SER A 281 21.55 -9.03 -5.54
CA SER A 281 22.76 -8.67 -4.80
C SER A 281 22.44 -8.26 -3.38
N LEU A 282 21.45 -7.42 -3.20
CA LEU A 282 20.95 -6.99 -1.91
C LEU A 282 20.45 -8.17 -1.06
N ALA A 283 19.65 -9.06 -1.66
CA ALA A 283 19.16 -10.26 -0.99
C ALA A 283 20.31 -11.11 -0.45
N ARG A 284 21.34 -11.33 -1.27
CA ARG A 284 22.52 -12.12 -0.91
C ARG A 284 23.34 -11.49 0.21
N GLU A 285 23.56 -10.17 0.16
CA GLU A 285 24.24 -9.41 1.21
C GLU A 285 23.55 -9.60 2.58
N HIS A 286 22.25 -9.86 2.58
CA HIS A 286 21.43 -10.06 3.79
C HIS A 286 21.06 -11.53 4.05
N GLY A 287 21.60 -12.47 3.27
CA GLY A 287 21.33 -13.91 3.45
C GLY A 287 19.93 -14.36 3.02
N ALA A 288 19.20 -13.55 2.26
CA ALA A 288 17.91 -13.95 1.73
C ALA A 288 18.09 -14.92 0.54
N THR A 289 17.34 -16.03 0.57
CA THR A 289 17.38 -17.10 -0.43
C THR A 289 16.10 -17.22 -1.23
N ARG A 290 15.01 -16.59 -0.76
CA ARG A 290 13.68 -16.62 -1.36
C ARG A 290 13.21 -15.20 -1.68
N ALA A 291 12.24 -15.10 -2.61
CA ALA A 291 11.53 -13.84 -2.77
C ALA A 291 10.02 -14.05 -2.83
N GLU A 292 9.32 -12.98 -2.44
CA GLU A 292 7.88 -12.79 -2.60
C GLU A 292 7.65 -11.56 -3.48
N VAL A 293 6.99 -11.76 -4.62
CA VAL A 293 6.71 -10.70 -5.61
C VAL A 293 5.21 -10.41 -5.60
N ARG A 294 4.86 -9.18 -5.19
CA ARG A 294 3.49 -8.65 -5.20
C ARG A 294 3.39 -7.58 -6.27
N LEU A 295 3.17 -7.98 -7.50
CA LEU A 295 3.06 -7.09 -8.65
C LEU A 295 1.82 -7.45 -9.47
N PRO A 296 1.25 -6.48 -10.23
CA PRO A 296 0.16 -6.77 -11.15
C PRO A 296 0.61 -7.73 -12.27
N ARG A 297 -0.36 -8.39 -12.90
CA ARG A 297 -0.10 -9.29 -14.04
C ARG A 297 0.17 -8.50 -15.33
N VAL A 298 1.26 -7.76 -15.37
CA VAL A 298 1.71 -6.99 -16.53
C VAL A 298 3.03 -7.55 -17.08
N PRO A 299 3.35 -7.36 -18.37
CA PRO A 299 4.56 -7.92 -18.97
C PRO A 299 5.85 -7.56 -18.21
N ALA A 300 6.00 -6.32 -17.76
CA ALA A 300 7.18 -5.89 -17.01
C ALA A 300 7.34 -6.64 -15.68
N ALA A 301 6.24 -6.92 -14.97
CA ALA A 301 6.27 -7.71 -13.75
C ALA A 301 6.64 -9.18 -14.01
N ALA A 302 6.19 -9.75 -15.14
CA ALA A 302 6.59 -11.10 -15.55
C ALA A 302 8.09 -11.16 -15.82
N VAL A 303 8.64 -10.23 -16.60
CA VAL A 303 10.09 -10.15 -16.86
C VAL A 303 10.88 -10.03 -15.57
N LEU A 304 10.50 -9.11 -14.66
CA LEU A 304 11.18 -8.97 -13.37
C LEU A 304 11.15 -10.29 -12.59
N THR A 305 9.98 -10.94 -12.52
CA THR A 305 9.80 -12.20 -11.79
C THR A 305 10.66 -13.31 -12.39
N ASP A 306 10.73 -13.39 -13.73
CA ASP A 306 11.56 -14.36 -14.44
C ASP A 306 13.06 -14.15 -14.22
N THR A 307 13.48 -12.91 -14.03
CA THR A 307 14.88 -12.57 -13.73
C THR A 307 15.21 -12.74 -12.22
N LEU A 308 14.21 -12.71 -11.34
CA LEU A 308 14.42 -12.86 -9.90
C LEU A 308 14.36 -14.31 -9.43
N LEU A 309 13.40 -15.11 -9.92
CA LEU A 309 13.03 -16.42 -9.37
C LEU A 309 13.36 -17.56 -10.29
N THR A 310 13.77 -18.70 -9.71
CA THR A 310 13.89 -19.97 -10.44
C THR A 310 12.52 -20.43 -10.96
N ALA A 311 12.47 -21.04 -12.15
CA ALA A 311 11.18 -21.44 -12.75
C ALA A 311 10.56 -22.64 -12.03
N GLU A 312 11.40 -23.58 -11.56
CA GLU A 312 10.97 -24.84 -10.98
C GLU A 312 10.31 -24.71 -9.60
N ASP A 313 10.72 -23.68 -8.83
CA ASP A 313 10.27 -23.49 -7.44
C ASP A 313 9.23 -22.36 -7.30
N ARG A 314 8.64 -21.94 -8.40
CA ARG A 314 7.63 -20.86 -8.35
C ARG A 314 6.29 -21.38 -7.89
N GLU A 315 5.73 -20.70 -6.92
CA GLU A 315 4.38 -20.87 -6.45
C GLU A 315 3.62 -19.56 -6.63
N THR A 316 2.43 -19.65 -7.23
CA THR A 316 1.49 -18.51 -7.27
C THR A 316 0.42 -18.72 -6.21
N ALA A 317 0.32 -17.77 -5.31
CA ALA A 317 -0.70 -17.69 -4.27
C ALA A 317 -1.58 -16.45 -4.48
N SER A 318 -2.68 -16.38 -3.76
CA SER A 318 -3.53 -15.20 -3.68
C SER A 318 -3.42 -14.55 -2.32
N ASP A 319 -3.31 -13.23 -2.29
CA ASP A 319 -3.53 -12.43 -1.10
C ASP A 319 -4.96 -11.87 -1.12
N ALA A 320 -5.79 -12.33 -0.19
CA ALA A 320 -7.19 -11.97 -0.02
C ALA A 320 -7.40 -11.00 1.16
N THR A 321 -6.39 -10.20 1.51
CA THR A 321 -6.49 -9.24 2.63
C THR A 321 -7.24 -7.97 2.24
N GLY A 322 -7.30 -7.62 0.95
CA GLY A 322 -8.06 -6.48 0.46
C GLY A 322 -9.57 -6.72 0.48
N MET A 323 -10.33 -5.72 0.90
CA MET A 323 -11.80 -5.77 0.90
C MET A 323 -12.39 -4.46 0.39
N LEU A 324 -13.45 -4.56 -0.42
CA LEU A 324 -14.22 -3.42 -0.94
C LEU A 324 -15.68 -3.51 -0.50
N ARG A 325 -16.30 -2.36 -0.29
CA ARG A 325 -17.72 -2.18 0.02
C ARG A 325 -18.30 -1.04 -0.80
N PRO A 326 -19.48 -1.18 -1.43
CA PRO A 326 -20.18 -0.06 -2.05
C PRO A 326 -20.62 0.95 -0.97
N VAL A 327 -20.54 2.26 -1.30
CA VAL A 327 -21.05 3.35 -0.46
C VAL A 327 -22.11 4.12 -1.27
N ARG A 328 -21.72 4.77 -2.37
CA ARG A 328 -22.65 5.45 -3.31
C ARG A 328 -22.77 4.74 -4.65
N ARG A 329 -21.76 3.98 -5.05
CA ARG A 329 -21.83 3.13 -6.24
C ARG A 329 -22.68 1.89 -5.99
N SER A 330 -23.24 1.34 -7.05
CA SER A 330 -23.97 0.09 -6.97
C SER A 330 -23.07 -1.10 -6.62
N THR A 331 -23.66 -2.13 -6.02
CA THR A 331 -22.94 -3.39 -5.75
C THR A 331 -22.37 -3.99 -7.04
N ALA A 332 -23.10 -3.94 -8.15
CA ALA A 332 -22.65 -4.48 -9.43
C ALA A 332 -21.37 -3.79 -9.96
N GLU A 333 -21.27 -2.45 -9.81
CA GLU A 333 -20.06 -1.71 -10.21
C GLU A 333 -18.85 -2.09 -9.35
N ILE A 334 -19.04 -2.24 -8.04
CA ILE A 334 -17.97 -2.62 -7.11
C ILE A 334 -17.57 -4.08 -7.33
N ASP A 335 -18.52 -4.98 -7.63
CA ASP A 335 -18.24 -6.38 -7.98
C ASP A 335 -17.46 -6.48 -9.28
N ALA A 336 -17.81 -5.69 -10.30
CA ALA A 336 -17.04 -5.60 -11.54
C ALA A 336 -15.60 -5.12 -11.28
N LEU A 337 -15.42 -4.14 -10.40
CA LEU A 337 -14.10 -3.64 -10.01
C LEU A 337 -13.30 -4.73 -9.28
N ARG A 338 -13.92 -5.44 -8.33
CA ARG A 338 -13.28 -6.59 -7.64
C ARG A 338 -12.85 -7.67 -8.61
N ALA A 339 -13.69 -7.99 -9.59
CA ALA A 339 -13.39 -9.01 -10.59
C ALA A 339 -12.16 -8.69 -11.45
N THR A 340 -11.77 -7.41 -11.57
CA THR A 340 -10.57 -7.02 -12.32
C THR A 340 -9.30 -7.64 -11.73
N THR A 341 -9.23 -7.87 -10.42
CA THR A 341 -8.04 -8.42 -9.76
C THR A 341 -7.75 -9.87 -10.14
N SER A 342 -8.76 -10.61 -10.61
CA SER A 342 -8.63 -11.98 -11.11
C SER A 342 -8.43 -12.07 -12.63
N SER A 343 -8.55 -10.93 -13.34
CA SER A 343 -8.40 -10.83 -14.80
C SER A 343 -6.93 -10.73 -15.23
N PRO A 344 -6.56 -11.11 -16.45
CA PRO A 344 -5.23 -10.83 -17.02
C PRO A 344 -4.89 -9.33 -17.14
N THR A 345 -5.92 -8.46 -17.20
CA THR A 345 -5.76 -6.98 -17.16
C THR A 345 -5.79 -6.42 -15.75
N ALA A 346 -5.38 -7.18 -14.83
CA ALA A 346 -5.54 -7.17 -13.40
C ALA A 346 -5.52 -5.80 -12.73
N GLY A 347 -6.65 -5.45 -12.12
CA GLY A 347 -6.69 -4.44 -11.08
C GLY A 347 -5.73 -4.81 -9.95
N PHE A 348 -5.04 -3.82 -9.41
CA PHE A 348 -4.03 -4.04 -8.39
C PHE A 348 -3.96 -2.85 -7.43
N HIS A 349 -3.94 -3.15 -6.12
CA HIS A 349 -3.68 -2.14 -5.12
C HIS A 349 -2.26 -2.33 -4.55
N TRP A 350 -1.47 -1.28 -4.60
CA TRP A 350 -0.06 -1.35 -4.25
C TRP A 350 0.16 -1.33 -2.73
N PRO A 351 1.10 -2.11 -2.21
CA PRO A 351 1.38 -2.14 -0.76
C PRO A 351 1.70 -0.77 -0.15
N GLY A 352 2.34 0.13 -0.90
CA GLY A 352 2.63 1.49 -0.45
C GLY A 352 1.40 2.38 -0.26
N ASP A 353 0.26 1.95 -0.78
CA ASP A 353 -1.02 2.67 -0.69
C ASP A 353 -1.95 2.07 0.38
N TYR A 354 -1.50 1.06 1.13
CA TYR A 354 -2.28 0.49 2.24
C TYR A 354 -2.58 1.58 3.29
N LEU A 355 -3.70 1.37 3.98
CA LEU A 355 -4.37 2.40 4.79
C LEU A 355 -3.95 2.34 6.25
#